data_6a67da9c1c92727fd4c0bb19236b68ae
#
_entry.id   6a67da9c1c92727fd4c0bb19236b68ae
#
_cell.length_a   1.000
_cell.length_b   1.000
_cell.length_c   1.000
_cell.angle_alpha   90.00
_cell.angle_beta   90.00
_cell.angle_gamma   90.00
#
_symmetry.space_group_name_H-M   'P 1'
#
loop_
_entity.id
_entity.type
_entity.pdbx_description
1 polymer ?
#
loop_
_entity_poly.entity_id
_entity_poly.type
_entity_poly.pdbx_seq_one_letter_code
_entity_poly.pdbx_strand_id
1 'polypeptide(L)'
;GYEYYTSSRCLFNSTELQDIAYIRSYYYNRIEYVRFDSSVGKFVGYTEYGVREAEYFNNDPGQLASMRAQKETYCTPNIDLWYRSVLTKS
;
A
#
# COMPACT_ATOMS: atom_id res chain seq x y z
N GLY A 1 18.11 -19.60 -2.25
CA GLY A 1 17.88 -18.67 -3.31
C GLY A 1 17.39 -17.33 -2.85
N TYR A 2 17.38 -16.39 -3.75
CA TYR A 2 16.91 -15.03 -3.50
C TYR A 2 15.42 -14.96 -3.75
N GLU A 3 14.69 -14.35 -2.83
CA GLU A 3 13.24 -14.22 -2.95
C GLU A 3 12.82 -12.76 -2.91
N TYR A 4 12.14 -12.33 -3.96
CA TYR A 4 11.44 -11.04 -3.99
C TYR A 4 9.96 -11.32 -3.83
N TYR A 5 9.30 -10.56 -2.96
CA TYR A 5 7.84 -10.62 -2.93
C TYR A 5 7.27 -9.29 -2.49
N THR A 6 5.99 -9.13 -2.73
CA THR A 6 5.27 -7.92 -2.36
C THR A 6 4.07 -8.28 -1.51
N SER A 7 3.66 -7.35 -0.67
CA SER A 7 2.41 -7.47 0.07
C SER A 7 1.61 -6.18 -0.07
N SER A 8 0.30 -6.31 -0.06
CA SER A 8 -0.61 -5.18 -0.15
C SER A 8 -1.56 -5.22 1.04
N ARG A 9 -1.74 -4.08 1.70
CA ARG A 9 -2.63 -3.97 2.84
C ARG A 9 -3.47 -2.71 2.74
N CYS A 10 -4.69 -2.80 3.24
CA CYS A 10 -5.54 -1.63 3.44
C CYS A 10 -5.71 -1.43 4.93
N LEU A 11 -5.32 -0.27 5.42
CA LEU A 11 -5.51 0.11 6.81
C LEU A 11 -6.64 1.12 6.87
N PHE A 12 -7.66 0.86 7.67
CA PHE A 12 -8.76 1.80 7.81
C PHE A 12 -9.17 1.90 9.27
N ASN A 13 -9.63 3.09 9.63
CA ASN A 13 -10.09 3.39 10.97
C ASN A 13 -11.56 2.95 11.06
N SER A 14 -11.88 2.15 12.07
CA SER A 14 -13.25 1.67 12.25
C SER A 14 -14.25 2.79 12.53
N THR A 15 -13.80 3.94 13.01
CA THR A 15 -14.66 5.08 13.28
C THR A 15 -14.76 6.05 12.10
N GLU A 16 -13.74 6.07 11.22
CA GLU A 16 -13.73 6.94 10.04
C GLU A 16 -13.28 6.14 8.83
N LEU A 17 -14.24 5.57 8.12
CA LEU A 17 -13.95 4.70 6.98
C LEU A 17 -13.40 5.46 5.76
N GLN A 18 -13.41 6.79 5.81
CA GLN A 18 -12.82 7.60 4.75
C GLN A 18 -11.30 7.70 4.88
N ASP A 19 -10.78 7.36 6.05
CA ASP A 19 -9.34 7.44 6.33
C ASP A 19 -8.67 6.10 6.06
N ILE A 20 -8.49 5.80 4.78
CA ILE A 20 -7.93 4.53 4.36
C ILE A 20 -6.53 4.74 3.85
N ALA A 21 -5.60 3.94 4.33
CA ALA A 21 -4.24 3.91 3.84
C ALA A 21 -4.00 2.62 3.06
N TYR A 22 -3.45 2.73 1.88
CA TYR A 22 -3.02 1.58 1.08
C TYR A 22 -1.52 1.46 1.23
N ILE A 23 -1.07 0.28 1.69
CA ILE A 23 0.35 0.01 1.91
C ILE A 23 0.78 -1.09 0.95
N ARG A 24 1.72 -0.78 0.07
CA ARG A 24 2.34 -1.76 -0.81
C ARG A 24 3.80 -1.90 -0.42
N SER A 25 4.15 -3.05 0.14
CA SER A 25 5.50 -3.31 0.64
C SER A 25 6.25 -4.24 -0.30
N TYR A 26 7.54 -4.01 -0.46
CA TYR A 26 8.42 -4.80 -1.33
C TYR A 26 9.53 -5.39 -0.46
N TYR A 27 9.74 -6.68 -0.60
CA TYR A 27 10.66 -7.45 0.24
C TYR A 27 11.69 -8.16 -0.61
N TYR A 28 12.88 -8.26 -0.06
CA TYR A 28 13.96 -9.07 -0.61
C TYR A 28 14.54 -9.89 0.53
N ASN A 29 14.49 -11.21 0.40
CA ASN A 29 14.93 -12.14 1.45
C ASN A 29 14.30 -11.79 2.80
N ARG A 30 12.99 -11.50 2.81
CA ARG A 30 12.19 -11.21 4.01
C ARG A 30 12.51 -9.87 4.67
N ILE A 31 13.29 -9.02 3.98
CA ILE A 31 13.59 -7.68 4.48
C ILE A 31 12.83 -6.68 3.62
N GLU A 32 11.97 -5.89 4.25
CA GLU A 32 11.28 -4.81 3.54
C GLU A 32 12.30 -3.75 3.16
N TYR A 33 12.41 -3.45 1.86
CA TYR A 33 13.38 -2.47 1.41
C TYR A 33 12.73 -1.18 0.91
N VAL A 34 11.49 -1.24 0.44
CA VAL A 34 10.76 -0.04 -0.01
C VAL A 34 9.27 -0.28 0.18
N ARG A 35 8.53 0.81 0.38
CA ARG A 35 7.09 0.75 0.61
C ARG A 35 6.44 1.97 -0.01
N PHE A 36 5.28 1.76 -0.65
CA PHE A 36 4.39 2.86 -0.97
C PHE A 36 3.34 2.98 0.13
N ASP A 37 3.19 4.17 0.68
CA ASP A 37 2.19 4.47 1.70
C ASP A 37 1.32 5.60 1.18
N SER A 38 0.04 5.33 0.95
CA SER A 38 -0.86 6.32 0.37
C SER A 38 -1.09 7.53 1.30
N SER A 39 -0.92 7.35 2.61
CA SER A 39 -1.06 8.47 3.54
C SER A 39 0.12 9.44 3.43
N VAL A 40 1.28 8.95 3.01
CA VAL A 40 2.45 9.78 2.71
C VAL A 40 2.37 10.30 1.28
N GLY A 41 1.81 9.48 0.39
CA GLY A 41 1.64 9.82 -1.02
C GLY A 41 2.84 9.52 -1.90
N LYS A 42 3.83 8.81 -1.37
CA LYS A 42 5.03 8.48 -2.12
C LYS A 42 5.70 7.24 -1.53
N PHE A 43 6.73 6.75 -2.24
CA PHE A 43 7.53 5.62 -1.80
C PHE A 43 8.54 6.04 -0.74
N VAL A 44 8.77 5.16 0.23
CA VAL A 44 9.75 5.37 1.31
C VAL A 44 10.68 4.17 1.33
N GLY A 45 11.98 4.42 1.34
CA GLY A 45 12.99 3.36 1.40
C GLY A 45 13.45 3.08 2.81
N TYR A 46 13.72 1.80 3.09
CA TYR A 46 14.15 1.35 4.41
C TYR A 46 15.55 0.75 4.42
N THR A 47 16.12 0.56 3.24
CA THR A 47 17.50 0.13 3.06
C THR A 47 18.15 1.08 2.07
N GLU A 48 19.46 1.01 1.93
CA GLU A 48 20.16 1.82 0.96
C GLU A 48 19.65 1.58 -0.46
N TYR A 49 19.42 0.31 -0.79
CA TYR A 49 18.81 -0.06 -2.07
C TYR A 49 17.40 0.51 -2.19
N GLY A 50 16.61 0.37 -1.12
CA GLY A 50 15.23 0.85 -1.11
C GLY A 50 15.10 2.36 -1.26
N VAL A 51 16.03 3.12 -0.68
CA VAL A 51 16.05 4.58 -0.84
C VAL A 51 16.25 4.96 -2.29
N ARG A 52 17.14 4.27 -3.00
CA ARG A 52 17.37 4.53 -4.43
C ARG A 52 16.14 4.17 -5.25
N GLU A 53 15.51 3.04 -4.94
CA GLU A 53 14.28 2.64 -5.62
C GLU A 53 13.15 3.64 -5.37
N ALA A 54 13.03 4.12 -4.13
CA ALA A 54 12.00 5.11 -3.78
C ALA A 54 12.21 6.40 -4.58
N GLU A 55 13.45 6.87 -4.68
CA GLU A 55 13.75 8.07 -5.46
C GLU A 55 13.38 7.88 -6.93
N TYR A 56 13.71 6.73 -7.48
CA TYR A 56 13.40 6.41 -8.87
C TYR A 56 11.89 6.41 -9.10
N PHE A 57 11.15 5.70 -8.25
CA PHE A 57 9.71 5.59 -8.40
C PHE A 57 8.98 6.91 -8.12
N ASN A 58 9.47 7.69 -7.16
CA ASN A 58 8.85 8.98 -6.82
C ASN A 58 9.01 10.01 -7.93
N ASN A 59 10.01 9.85 -8.79
CA ASN A 59 10.22 10.72 -9.94
C ASN A 59 9.42 10.27 -11.16
N ASP A 60 8.66 9.20 -11.04
CA ASP A 60 7.85 8.65 -12.13
C ASP A 60 6.37 8.89 -11.83
N PRO A 61 5.73 9.89 -12.47
CA PRO A 61 4.31 10.16 -12.23
C PRO A 61 3.41 8.98 -12.56
N GLY A 62 3.81 8.15 -13.54
CA GLY A 62 3.07 6.96 -13.91
C GLY A 62 3.04 5.93 -12.79
N GLN A 63 4.16 5.76 -12.08
CA GLN A 63 4.20 4.85 -10.94
C GLN A 63 3.33 5.32 -9.80
N LEU A 64 3.37 6.60 -9.48
CA LEU A 64 2.54 7.15 -8.41
C LEU A 64 1.06 7.05 -8.76
N ALA A 65 0.70 7.34 -10.02
CA ALA A 65 -0.68 7.19 -10.48
C ALA A 65 -1.14 5.74 -10.41
N SER A 66 -0.26 4.79 -10.77
CA SER A 66 -0.54 3.37 -10.69
C SER A 66 -0.84 2.92 -9.26
N MET A 67 -0.06 3.41 -8.29
CA MET A 67 -0.29 3.08 -6.89
C MET A 67 -1.62 3.63 -6.37
N ARG A 68 -1.98 4.84 -6.79
CA ARG A 68 -3.28 5.43 -6.43
C ARG A 68 -4.43 4.64 -7.02
N ALA A 69 -4.28 4.17 -8.26
CA ALA A 69 -5.28 3.33 -8.91
C ALA A 69 -5.40 1.98 -8.19
N GLN A 70 -4.30 1.41 -7.73
CA GLN A 70 -4.31 0.16 -6.97
C GLN A 70 -5.03 0.31 -5.64
N LYS A 71 -4.91 1.47 -5.00
CA LYS A 71 -5.68 1.75 -3.78
C LYS A 71 -7.17 1.61 -4.04
N GLU A 72 -7.65 2.23 -5.12
CA GLU A 72 -9.07 2.16 -5.48
C GLU A 72 -9.50 0.73 -5.81
N THR A 73 -8.67 0.02 -6.57
CA THR A 73 -8.98 -1.33 -7.00
C THR A 73 -8.92 -2.34 -5.86
N TYR A 74 -7.95 -2.19 -4.96
CA TYR A 74 -7.70 -3.16 -3.89
C TYR A 74 -8.49 -2.85 -2.61
N CYS A 75 -8.52 -1.58 -2.21
CA CYS A 75 -9.10 -1.23 -0.90
C CYS A 75 -10.60 -1.02 -0.94
N THR A 76 -11.13 -0.44 -2.01
CA THR A 76 -12.56 -0.12 -2.09
C THR A 76 -13.46 -1.35 -1.98
N PRO A 77 -13.20 -2.46 -2.71
CA PRO A 77 -14.02 -3.66 -2.55
C PRO A 77 -13.95 -4.25 -1.15
N ASN A 78 -12.77 -4.19 -0.50
CA ASN A 78 -12.61 -4.71 0.85
C ASN A 78 -13.40 -3.90 1.87
N ILE A 79 -13.55 -2.61 1.66
CA ILE A 79 -14.34 -1.75 2.52
C ILE A 79 -15.82 -2.14 2.43
N ASP A 80 -16.32 -2.34 1.22
CA ASP A 80 -17.71 -2.73 1.01
C ASP A 80 -18.01 -4.05 1.72
N LEU A 81 -17.11 -5.01 1.63
CA LEU A 81 -17.26 -6.30 2.31
C LEU A 81 -17.26 -6.12 3.82
N TRP A 82 -16.40 -5.26 4.34
CA TRP A 82 -16.33 -4.98 5.77
C TRP A 82 -17.63 -4.34 6.26
N TYR A 83 -18.15 -3.38 5.52
CA TYR A 83 -19.42 -2.73 5.85
C TYR A 83 -20.56 -3.72 5.91
N ARG A 84 -20.67 -4.58 4.91
CA ARG A 84 -21.72 -5.59 4.88
C ARG A 84 -21.58 -6.53 6.06
N SER A 85 -20.37 -6.91 6.41
CA SER A 85 -20.10 -7.79 7.54
C SER A 85 -20.56 -7.16 8.86
N VAL A 86 -20.28 -5.88 9.05
CA VAL A 86 -20.65 -5.15 10.27
C VAL A 86 -22.17 -4.99 10.34
N LEU A 87 -22.81 -4.63 9.24
CA LEU A 87 -24.26 -4.41 9.20
C LEU A 87 -25.03 -5.70 9.44
N THR A 88 -24.52 -6.84 8.96
CA THR A 88 -25.21 -8.11 9.13
C THR A 88 -25.01 -8.73 10.50
N LYS A 89 -24.05 -8.23 11.28
CA LYS A 89 -23.80 -8.72 12.64
C LYS A 89 -24.52 -7.95 13.73
N SER A 90 -25.22 -6.92 13.36
CA SER A 90 -25.97 -6.10 14.33
C SER A 90 -27.23 -6.77 14.86
#